data_80b8da09951a8988720d9ed069260d1b
#
_entry.id   80b8da09951a8988720d9ed069260d1b
#
_cell.length_a   1.000
_cell.length_b   1.000
_cell.length_c   1.000
_cell.angle_alpha   90.00
_cell.angle_beta   90.00
_cell.angle_gamma   90.00
#
_symmetry.space_group_name_H-M   'P 1'
#
loop_
_entity.id
_entity.type
_entity.pdbx_description
1 polymer ?
#
loop_
_entity_poly.entity_id
_entity_poly.type
_entity_poly.pdbx_seq_one_letter_code
_entity_poly.pdbx_strand_id
1 'polypeptide(L)'
;MLDTISAKELDWYIEDGSFWLIDLRSEEEFREMHIRNAVNIPRGELQLGQHLPQNIPLILYCERGALSMAVARRLAAKGYRVKTVVGGIRAYRGRYLVSEKNR
;
A
#
# COMPACT_ATOMS: atom_id res chain seq x y z
N MET A 1 -2.68 -3.46 15.10
CA MET A 1 -3.94 -2.70 14.91
C MET A 1 -4.19 -2.44 13.44
N LEU A 2 -5.39 -2.66 13.00
CA LEU A 2 -5.77 -2.52 11.60
C LEU A 2 -6.86 -1.48 11.44
N ASP A 3 -6.63 -0.52 10.54
CA ASP A 3 -7.60 0.49 10.17
C ASP A 3 -7.75 0.55 8.66
N THR A 4 -8.83 1.16 8.21
CA THR A 4 -9.00 1.44 6.78
C THR A 4 -8.96 2.94 6.57
N ILE A 5 -8.52 3.34 5.38
CA ILE A 5 -8.57 4.73 4.98
C ILE A 5 -9.22 4.80 3.61
N SER A 6 -9.84 5.93 3.32
CA SER A 6 -10.40 6.14 1.99
C SER A 6 -9.29 6.51 1.01
N ALA A 7 -9.56 6.30 -0.27
CA ALA A 7 -8.61 6.72 -1.30
C ALA A 7 -8.41 8.24 -1.28
N LYS A 8 -9.42 8.98 -0.87
CA LYS A 8 -9.30 10.44 -0.78
C LYS A 8 -8.29 10.87 0.28
N GLU A 9 -8.22 10.12 1.38
CA GLU A 9 -7.29 10.46 2.46
C GLU A 9 -5.85 10.18 2.11
N LEU A 10 -5.62 9.40 1.08
CA LEU A 10 -4.27 8.94 0.78
C LEU A 10 -3.31 10.08 0.45
N ASP A 11 -3.80 11.12 -0.24
CA ASP A 11 -2.93 12.26 -0.56
C ASP A 11 -2.36 12.89 0.70
N TRP A 12 -3.17 13.01 1.74
CA TRP A 12 -2.68 13.57 2.98
C TRP A 12 -1.56 12.71 3.56
N TYR A 13 -1.73 11.39 3.54
CA TYR A 13 -0.69 10.49 4.05
C TYR A 13 0.58 10.57 3.21
N ILE A 14 0.43 10.66 1.89
CA ILE A 14 1.61 10.76 1.01
C ILE A 14 2.39 12.03 1.34
N GLU A 15 1.69 13.12 1.55
CA GLU A 15 2.34 14.41 1.85
C GLU A 15 2.96 14.42 3.22
N ASP A 16 2.34 13.75 4.18
CA ASP A 16 2.89 13.65 5.53
C ASP A 16 4.15 12.81 5.59
N GLY A 17 4.14 11.67 4.92
CA GLY A 17 5.35 10.87 4.72
C GLY A 17 5.84 10.06 5.90
N SER A 18 5.08 9.96 6.99
CA SER A 18 5.55 9.28 8.20
C SER A 18 5.13 7.82 8.27
N PHE A 19 5.08 7.14 7.12
CA PHE A 19 4.73 5.72 7.08
C PHE A 19 5.28 5.13 5.78
N TRP A 20 5.23 3.81 5.68
CA TRP A 20 5.59 3.10 4.46
C TRP A 20 4.32 2.82 3.67
N LEU A 21 4.36 3.14 2.37
CA LEU A 21 3.27 2.84 1.46
C LEU A 21 3.70 1.63 0.62
N ILE A 22 2.90 0.57 0.66
CA ILE A 22 3.27 -0.69 0.02
C ILE A 22 2.23 -1.08 -1.01
N ASP A 23 2.70 -1.28 -2.25
CA ASP A 23 1.88 -1.74 -3.36
C ASP A 23 2.03 -3.26 -3.46
N LEU A 24 0.94 -3.98 -3.29
CA LEU A 24 0.97 -5.46 -3.27
C LEU A 24 0.69 -6.07 -4.64
N ARG A 25 0.58 -5.26 -5.68
CA ARG A 25 0.30 -5.77 -7.02
C ARG A 25 1.57 -6.33 -7.65
N SER A 26 1.42 -6.91 -8.83
CA SER A 26 2.58 -7.43 -9.55
C SER A 26 3.54 -6.31 -9.91
N GLU A 27 4.78 -6.68 -10.19
CA GLU A 27 5.78 -5.72 -10.62
C GLU A 27 5.37 -5.04 -11.92
N GLU A 28 4.78 -5.80 -12.83
CA GLU A 28 4.34 -5.24 -14.10
C GLU A 28 3.28 -4.17 -13.89
N GLU A 29 2.29 -4.45 -13.07
CA GLU A 29 1.24 -3.47 -12.76
C GLU A 29 1.82 -2.24 -12.09
N PHE A 30 2.74 -2.45 -11.16
CA PHE A 30 3.40 -1.35 -10.47
C PHE A 30 4.11 -0.44 -11.46
N ARG A 31 4.83 -1.02 -12.41
CA ARG A 31 5.57 -0.21 -13.39
C ARG A 31 4.65 0.54 -14.33
N GLU A 32 3.50 -0.01 -14.64
CA GLU A 32 2.54 0.70 -15.47
C GLU A 32 2.01 1.95 -14.78
N MET A 33 1.69 1.83 -13.51
CA MET A 33 1.18 2.95 -12.74
C MET A 33 1.16 2.57 -11.28
N HIS A 34 1.65 3.46 -10.43
CA HIS A 34 1.57 3.24 -8.99
C HIS A 34 1.46 4.58 -8.29
N ILE A 35 1.23 4.55 -7.00
CA ILE A 35 1.13 5.76 -6.20
C ILE A 35 2.53 6.17 -5.77
N ARG A 36 2.83 7.44 -5.91
CA ARG A 36 4.14 7.99 -5.62
C ARG A 36 4.61 7.56 -4.24
N ASN A 37 5.88 7.24 -4.14
CA ASN A 37 6.57 6.80 -2.93
C ASN A 37 6.22 5.38 -2.49
N ALA A 38 5.35 4.68 -3.23
CA ALA A 38 5.04 3.29 -2.88
C ALA A 38 6.23 2.39 -3.17
N VAL A 39 6.41 1.41 -2.29
CA VAL A 39 7.37 0.33 -2.49
C VAL A 39 6.57 -0.87 -2.99
N ASN A 40 7.04 -1.51 -4.04
CA ASN A 40 6.35 -2.66 -4.59
C ASN A 40 6.84 -3.93 -3.88
N ILE A 41 5.94 -4.57 -3.16
CA ILE A 41 6.21 -5.88 -2.55
C ILE A 41 5.06 -6.76 -2.97
N PRO A 42 5.18 -7.47 -4.10
CA PRO A 42 4.10 -8.33 -4.55
C PRO A 42 3.72 -9.35 -3.49
N ARG A 43 2.47 -9.74 -3.49
CA ARG A 43 1.95 -10.63 -2.46
C ARG A 43 2.83 -11.85 -2.22
N GLY A 44 3.32 -12.45 -3.31
CA GLY A 44 4.11 -13.66 -3.18
C GLY A 44 5.47 -13.47 -2.53
N GLU A 45 5.94 -12.23 -2.49
CA GLU A 45 7.23 -11.90 -1.90
C GLU A 45 7.10 -11.36 -0.48
N LEU A 46 5.88 -11.13 -0.01
CA LEU A 46 5.67 -10.58 1.31
C LEU A 46 5.76 -11.70 2.34
N GLN A 47 6.91 -11.82 2.95
CA GLN A 47 7.19 -12.90 3.90
C GLN A 47 6.74 -12.51 5.30
N LEU A 48 5.47 -12.17 5.41
CA LEU A 48 4.78 -12.01 6.70
C LEU A 48 5.60 -11.23 7.73
N GLY A 49 5.99 -10.03 7.36
CA GLY A 49 6.67 -9.13 8.27
C GLY A 49 8.16 -9.16 8.17
N GLN A 50 8.72 -9.98 7.31
CA GLN A 50 10.15 -10.01 7.11
C GLN A 50 10.61 -8.67 6.57
N HIS A 51 11.57 -8.05 7.24
CA HIS A 51 12.18 -6.79 6.83
C HIS A 51 11.24 -5.59 6.84
N LEU A 52 10.06 -5.70 7.40
CA LEU A 52 9.16 -4.56 7.52
C LEU A 52 9.37 -3.88 8.86
N PRO A 53 9.35 -2.54 8.91
CA PRO A 53 9.51 -1.85 10.17
C PRO A 53 8.29 -2.02 11.07
N GLN A 54 8.52 -2.23 12.36
CA GLN A 54 7.43 -2.37 13.31
C GLN A 54 7.11 -1.07 14.03
N ASN A 55 8.01 -0.12 13.98
CA ASN A 55 7.82 1.16 14.65
C ASN A 55 7.30 2.26 13.74
N ILE A 56 7.01 1.93 12.49
CA ILE A 56 6.48 2.88 11.53
C ILE A 56 5.19 2.29 10.97
N PRO A 57 4.11 3.07 10.88
CA PRO A 57 2.86 2.54 10.33
C PRO A 57 3.02 2.14 8.87
N LEU A 58 2.31 1.12 8.47
CA LEU A 58 2.29 0.63 7.10
C LEU A 58 0.94 0.96 6.48
N ILE A 59 0.94 1.39 5.23
CA ILE A 59 -0.29 1.54 4.45
C ILE A 59 -0.15 0.62 3.24
N LEU A 60 -1.11 -0.29 3.10
CA LEU A 60 -1.10 -1.25 2.00
C LEU A 60 -2.18 -0.91 1.00
N TYR A 61 -1.89 -1.14 -0.29
CA TYR A 61 -2.96 -1.11 -1.27
C TYR A 61 -2.72 -2.18 -2.33
N CYS A 62 -3.80 -2.55 -2.99
CA CYS A 62 -3.74 -3.45 -4.13
C CYS A 62 -4.65 -2.87 -5.21
N GLU A 63 -5.12 -3.70 -6.13
CA GLU A 63 -5.94 -3.18 -7.23
C GLU A 63 -7.30 -2.69 -6.73
N ARG A 64 -8.03 -3.53 -5.97
CA ARG A 64 -9.40 -3.23 -5.56
C ARG A 64 -9.65 -3.26 -4.06
N GLY A 65 -8.67 -3.60 -3.27
CA GLY A 65 -8.78 -3.54 -1.81
C GLY A 65 -8.90 -4.88 -1.10
N ALA A 66 -9.35 -5.92 -1.76
CA ALA A 66 -9.57 -7.21 -1.08
C ALA A 66 -8.27 -7.87 -0.65
N LEU A 67 -7.28 -7.91 -1.54
CA LEU A 67 -6.00 -8.51 -1.22
C LEU A 67 -5.30 -7.76 -0.10
N SER A 68 -5.27 -6.42 -0.19
CA SER A 68 -4.57 -5.64 0.82
C SER A 68 -5.22 -5.79 2.17
N MET A 69 -6.55 -5.93 2.22
CA MET A 69 -7.23 -6.16 3.49
C MET A 69 -6.81 -7.49 4.11
N ALA A 70 -6.72 -8.55 3.29
CA ALA A 70 -6.32 -9.86 3.79
C ALA A 70 -4.89 -9.83 4.33
N VAL A 71 -3.98 -9.19 3.59
CA VAL A 71 -2.59 -9.10 4.04
C VAL A 71 -2.48 -8.22 5.28
N ALA A 72 -3.25 -7.13 5.32
CA ALA A 72 -3.22 -6.24 6.48
C ALA A 72 -3.64 -6.95 7.76
N ARG A 73 -4.66 -7.82 7.67
CA ARG A 73 -5.08 -8.60 8.84
C ARG A 73 -3.97 -9.48 9.38
N ARG A 74 -3.21 -10.10 8.48
CA ARG A 74 -2.12 -10.97 8.89
C ARG A 74 -0.98 -10.17 9.53
N LEU A 75 -0.67 -9.01 8.98
CA LEU A 75 0.38 -8.17 9.55
C LEU A 75 -0.05 -7.60 10.90
N ALA A 76 -1.32 -7.18 11.02
CA ALA A 76 -1.81 -6.66 12.29
C ALA A 76 -1.72 -7.73 13.37
N ALA A 77 -2.01 -8.98 13.03
CA ALA A 77 -1.91 -10.09 13.98
C ALA A 77 -0.48 -10.29 14.46
N LYS A 78 0.50 -9.82 13.68
CA LYS A 78 1.91 -9.93 14.07
C LYS A 78 2.42 -8.68 14.78
N GLY A 79 1.54 -7.73 15.07
CA GLY A 79 1.90 -6.55 15.84
C GLY A 79 2.19 -5.30 15.04
N TYR A 80 2.07 -5.35 13.72
CA TYR A 80 2.28 -4.17 12.89
C TYR A 80 1.10 -3.22 12.98
N ARG A 81 1.38 -1.92 12.87
CA ARG A 81 0.34 -0.92 12.71
C ARG A 81 0.06 -0.78 11.23
N VAL A 82 -1.12 -1.15 10.80
CA VAL A 82 -1.43 -1.28 9.39
C VAL A 82 -2.71 -0.56 9.04
N LYS A 83 -2.68 0.14 7.91
CA LYS A 83 -3.88 0.68 7.29
C LYS A 83 -3.99 0.12 5.89
N THR A 84 -5.21 0.03 5.38
CA THR A 84 -5.41 -0.42 4.01
C THR A 84 -6.37 0.52 3.31
N VAL A 85 -6.14 0.74 2.02
CA VAL A 85 -6.93 1.69 1.23
C VAL A 85 -8.18 1.02 0.69
N VAL A 86 -9.33 1.54 1.09
CA VAL A 86 -10.62 1.01 0.63
C VAL A 86 -10.73 1.23 -0.89
N GLY A 87 -11.02 0.16 -1.62
CA GLY A 87 -11.16 0.23 -3.07
C GLY A 87 -9.86 0.19 -3.85
N GLY A 88 -8.73 0.20 -3.15
CA GLY A 88 -7.43 0.08 -3.78
C GLY A 88 -7.09 1.24 -4.71
N ILE A 89 -6.10 1.01 -5.58
CA ILE A 89 -5.67 2.04 -6.51
C ILE A 89 -6.80 2.40 -7.49
N ARG A 90 -7.72 1.49 -7.73
CA ARG A 90 -8.86 1.77 -8.60
C ARG A 90 -9.73 2.90 -8.10
N ALA A 91 -9.80 3.10 -6.81
CA ALA A 91 -10.60 4.16 -6.22
C ALA A 91 -9.84 5.48 -6.11
N TYR A 92 -8.55 5.46 -6.39
CA TYR A 92 -7.73 6.64 -6.20
C TYR A 92 -7.90 7.62 -7.36
N ARG A 93 -8.14 8.89 -7.04
CA ARG A 93 -8.31 9.96 -8.03
C ARG A 93 -7.39 11.14 -7.76
N GLY A 94 -6.40 10.94 -6.91
CA GLY A 94 -5.51 12.01 -6.53
C GLY A 94 -4.43 12.29 -7.55
N ARG A 95 -3.48 13.14 -7.17
CA ARG A 95 -2.47 13.65 -8.10
C ARG A 95 -1.17 12.84 -8.12
N TYR A 96 -1.06 11.79 -7.31
CA TYR A 96 0.22 11.13 -7.09
C TYR A 96 0.36 9.79 -7.84
N LEU A 97 -0.26 9.69 -9.01
CA LEU A 97 -0.02 8.51 -9.85
C LEU A 97 1.20 8.73 -10.70
N VAL A 98 2.09 7.75 -10.73
CA VAL A 98 3.31 7.81 -11.52
C VAL A 98 3.44 6.54 -12.34
N SER A 99 4.17 6.63 -13.45
CA SER A 99 4.40 5.50 -14.34
C SER A 99 5.87 5.41 -14.66
N GLU A 100 6.37 4.19 -14.74
CA GLU A 100 7.77 3.96 -15.13
C GLU A 100 7.91 3.42 -16.54
N LYS A 101 6.80 3.28 -17.25
CA LYS A 101 6.86 2.62 -18.55
C LYS A 101 7.28 3.51 -19.70
N ASN A 102 6.95 4.78 -19.65
CA ASN A 102 7.22 5.70 -20.74
C ASN A 102 8.44 6.54 -20.46
N ARG A 103 9.56 5.88 -20.49
CA ARG A 103 10.82 6.54 -20.17
C ARG A 103 11.68 6.67 -21.40
#